data_c317ad7b6887e7bed369cc7bf54b14e9
#
_entry.id   c317ad7b6887e7bed369cc7bf54b14e9
#
_cell.length_a   1.000
_cell.length_b   1.000
_cell.length_c   1.000
_cell.angle_alpha   90.00
_cell.angle_beta   90.00
_cell.angle_gamma   90.00
#
_symmetry.space_group_name_H-M   'P 1'
#
loop_
_entity.id
_entity.type
_entity.pdbx_description
1 polymer ?
#
loop_
_entity_poly.entity_id
_entity_poly.type
_entity_poly.pdbx_seq_one_letter_code
_entity_poly.pdbx_strand_id
1 'polypeptide(L)'
;VGSITPTSATSGGNVTGAGGDSVTVRGVCWSTSPGPTVALSTKTTNGSGSGTFNSSITGLQPSTTYYIRAYATNGVGTGYGQQLTFTTLAAGQFTDIDGNIYDTIAIGTQVWMKQNLKVSKYRNGDSIPTNLSNSTWQNTTSGAYAIYNNTATNDSIYGKLYNWYAVADSRGLCPTGWHVPGDADVLTLENFLGGSSVAGGKMKAVSSLWTAPNTDATNSSGFTGLPGGYRNPNGTFYNIGDKGYWWSSTQNLSTNAWYRYL
;
A
#
# COMPACT_ATOMS: atom_id res chain seq x y z
N VAL A 1 10.60 -13.44 4.40
CA VAL A 1 10.48 -12.68 3.16
C VAL A 1 9.54 -11.52 3.41
N GLY A 2 9.86 -10.34 2.93
CA GLY A 2 9.08 -9.11 3.13
C GLY A 2 9.11 -8.21 1.90
N SER A 3 8.41 -7.07 2.00
CA SER A 3 8.34 -6.05 0.93
C SER A 3 8.13 -6.65 -0.48
N ILE A 4 7.18 -7.60 -0.58
CA ILE A 4 6.90 -8.29 -1.84
C ILE A 4 6.21 -7.32 -2.79
N THR A 5 6.73 -7.22 -4.02
CA THR A 5 6.18 -6.45 -5.13
C THR A 5 5.93 -7.38 -6.34
N PRO A 6 5.44 -6.88 -7.47
CA PRO A 6 5.35 -7.70 -8.69
C PRO A 6 6.71 -8.23 -9.20
N THR A 7 7.80 -7.50 -8.95
CA THR A 7 9.11 -7.82 -9.56
C THR A 7 10.27 -7.88 -8.57
N SER A 8 9.99 -7.74 -7.27
CA SER A 8 11.02 -7.74 -6.22
C SER A 8 10.49 -8.26 -4.89
N ALA A 9 11.42 -8.61 -3.99
CA ALA A 9 11.14 -8.92 -2.59
C ALA A 9 12.38 -8.62 -1.74
N THR A 10 12.21 -8.55 -0.42
CA THR A 10 13.31 -8.54 0.53
C THR A 10 13.36 -9.85 1.29
N SER A 11 14.56 -10.30 1.62
CA SER A 11 14.80 -11.48 2.46
C SER A 11 16.12 -11.31 3.21
N GLY A 12 16.67 -12.38 3.75
CA GLY A 12 17.95 -12.38 4.45
C GLY A 12 18.16 -13.68 5.22
N GLY A 13 19.10 -13.63 6.13
CA GLY A 13 19.42 -14.77 6.98
C GLY A 13 20.26 -14.37 8.18
N ASN A 14 20.52 -15.34 9.04
CA ASN A 14 21.47 -15.25 10.14
C ASN A 14 22.42 -16.45 10.11
N VAL A 15 23.70 -16.19 9.84
CA VAL A 15 24.73 -17.21 9.89
C VAL A 15 25.18 -17.40 11.32
N THR A 16 24.71 -18.46 11.96
CA THR A 16 24.94 -18.74 13.39
C THR A 16 26.24 -19.47 13.68
N GLY A 17 26.88 -20.06 12.67
CA GLY A 17 28.15 -20.77 12.81
C GLY A 17 28.87 -20.88 11.46
N ALA A 18 30.21 -20.84 11.51
CA ALA A 18 31.06 -20.82 10.32
C ALA A 18 31.40 -22.23 9.78
N GLY A 19 31.07 -23.32 10.51
CA GLY A 19 31.21 -24.69 10.04
C GLY A 19 32.67 -25.16 9.85
N GLY A 20 33.60 -24.62 10.63
CA GLY A 20 35.01 -25.07 10.63
C GLY A 20 35.98 -24.21 9.80
N ASP A 21 35.47 -23.25 9.03
CA ASP A 21 36.29 -22.25 8.31
C ASP A 21 35.50 -20.96 8.17
N SER A 22 36.20 -19.86 7.91
CA SER A 22 35.58 -18.53 7.79
C SER A 22 34.61 -18.46 6.60
N VAL A 23 33.42 -17.94 6.84
CA VAL A 23 32.42 -17.72 5.77
C VAL A 23 32.94 -16.66 4.80
N THR A 24 33.14 -17.06 3.56
CA THR A 24 33.68 -16.22 2.47
C THR A 24 32.59 -15.49 1.70
N VAL A 25 31.40 -16.09 1.60
CA VAL A 25 30.23 -15.48 0.95
C VAL A 25 28.94 -15.95 1.59
N ARG A 26 27.97 -15.04 1.71
CA ARG A 26 26.61 -15.32 2.17
C ARG A 26 25.57 -14.54 1.35
N GLY A 27 24.35 -15.02 1.31
CA GLY A 27 23.25 -14.42 0.55
C GLY A 27 22.00 -15.28 0.56
N VAL A 28 21.11 -15.03 -0.39
CA VAL A 28 19.95 -15.87 -0.66
C VAL A 28 20.00 -16.37 -2.10
N CYS A 29 19.49 -17.59 -2.34
CA CYS A 29 19.25 -18.11 -3.69
C CYS A 29 17.77 -18.49 -3.83
N TRP A 30 17.23 -18.32 -5.03
CA TRP A 30 15.80 -18.55 -5.30
C TRP A 30 15.56 -19.21 -6.66
N SER A 31 14.40 -19.83 -6.81
CA SER A 31 13.93 -20.50 -8.02
C SER A 31 12.41 -20.62 -8.00
N THR A 32 11.82 -20.86 -9.16
CA THR A 32 10.41 -21.30 -9.28
C THR A 32 10.22 -22.79 -9.00
N SER A 33 11.32 -23.53 -8.81
CA SER A 33 11.31 -24.95 -8.39
C SER A 33 11.86 -25.09 -6.98
N PRO A 34 11.38 -26.08 -6.19
CA PRO A 34 11.90 -26.35 -4.85
C PRO A 34 13.40 -26.68 -4.83
N GLY A 35 14.06 -26.39 -3.70
CA GLY A 35 15.45 -26.72 -3.46
C GLY A 35 16.47 -25.83 -4.19
N PRO A 36 16.31 -24.48 -4.23
CA PRO A 36 17.29 -23.61 -4.88
C PRO A 36 18.67 -23.76 -4.25
N THR A 37 19.70 -23.72 -5.08
CA THR A 37 21.11 -23.82 -4.67
C THR A 37 21.94 -22.69 -5.26
N VAL A 38 23.16 -22.50 -4.75
CA VAL A 38 24.12 -21.50 -5.26
C VAL A 38 24.64 -21.79 -6.67
N ALA A 39 24.34 -22.95 -7.24
CA ALA A 39 24.62 -23.23 -8.64
C ALA A 39 23.79 -22.40 -9.62
N LEU A 40 22.63 -21.89 -9.15
CA LEU A 40 21.77 -21.00 -9.94
C LEU A 40 22.38 -19.60 -10.04
N SER A 41 22.08 -18.92 -11.15
CA SER A 41 22.38 -17.48 -11.31
C SER A 41 21.49 -16.59 -10.44
N THR A 42 20.31 -17.09 -10.05
CA THR A 42 19.33 -16.40 -9.18
C THR A 42 19.77 -16.45 -7.73
N LYS A 43 20.73 -15.61 -7.36
CA LYS A 43 21.26 -15.46 -6.01
C LYS A 43 21.77 -14.05 -5.75
N THR A 44 21.81 -13.67 -4.47
CA THR A 44 22.51 -12.47 -4.00
C THR A 44 23.86 -12.80 -3.38
N THR A 45 24.73 -11.81 -3.31
CA THR A 45 25.95 -11.84 -2.50
C THR A 45 25.91 -10.69 -1.51
N ASN A 46 25.83 -10.99 -0.21
CA ASN A 46 25.63 -10.03 0.88
C ASN A 46 26.80 -10.04 1.87
N GLY A 47 28.04 -10.07 1.33
CA GLY A 47 29.27 -10.04 2.11
C GLY A 47 29.69 -11.41 2.64
N SER A 48 30.49 -11.40 3.71
CA SER A 48 31.14 -12.55 4.35
C SER A 48 30.88 -12.57 5.85
N GLY A 49 31.41 -13.56 6.55
CA GLY A 49 31.33 -13.70 8.00
C GLY A 49 29.99 -14.20 8.50
N SER A 50 29.88 -14.34 9.83
CA SER A 50 28.66 -14.73 10.55
C SER A 50 27.77 -13.53 10.86
N GLY A 51 26.58 -13.79 11.45
CA GLY A 51 25.60 -12.79 11.83
C GLY A 51 24.50 -12.58 10.78
N THR A 52 23.64 -11.59 11.02
CA THR A 52 22.50 -11.27 10.18
C THR A 52 22.90 -10.55 8.90
N PHE A 53 22.12 -10.73 7.85
CA PHE A 53 22.23 -9.98 6.60
C PHE A 53 20.85 -9.81 5.94
N ASN A 54 20.72 -8.76 5.15
CA ASN A 54 19.53 -8.49 4.33
C ASN A 54 19.89 -8.63 2.85
N SER A 55 18.92 -9.09 2.07
CA SER A 55 19.02 -9.29 0.63
C SER A 55 17.88 -8.58 -0.08
N SER A 56 18.19 -7.86 -1.15
CA SER A 56 17.18 -7.36 -2.11
C SER A 56 17.16 -8.31 -3.31
N ILE A 57 15.98 -8.81 -3.62
CA ILE A 57 15.71 -9.73 -4.72
C ILE A 57 14.97 -8.96 -5.79
N THR A 58 15.49 -8.97 -7.02
CA THR A 58 14.93 -8.22 -8.17
C THR A 58 14.83 -9.12 -9.39
N GLY A 59 14.13 -8.63 -10.44
CA GLY A 59 13.98 -9.37 -11.69
C GLY A 59 13.00 -10.55 -11.58
N LEU A 60 12.11 -10.51 -10.60
CA LEU A 60 11.05 -11.51 -10.44
C LEU A 60 9.94 -11.29 -11.47
N GLN A 61 9.19 -12.35 -11.78
CA GLN A 61 7.99 -12.27 -12.61
C GLN A 61 6.77 -12.04 -11.72
N PRO A 62 5.80 -11.22 -12.14
CA PRO A 62 4.55 -11.04 -11.42
C PRO A 62 3.75 -12.35 -11.27
N SER A 63 2.91 -12.42 -10.23
CA SER A 63 2.02 -13.54 -9.93
C SER A 63 2.73 -14.91 -9.91
N THR A 64 4.01 -14.94 -9.51
CA THR A 64 4.86 -16.12 -9.59
C THR A 64 5.30 -16.56 -8.20
N THR A 65 5.15 -17.86 -7.93
CA THR A 65 5.64 -18.48 -6.68
C THR A 65 7.11 -18.83 -6.78
N TYR A 66 7.88 -18.39 -5.77
CA TYR A 66 9.30 -18.65 -5.62
C TYR A 66 9.61 -19.41 -4.34
N TYR A 67 10.59 -20.29 -4.43
CA TYR A 67 11.25 -20.95 -3.31
C TYR A 67 12.58 -20.24 -3.06
N ILE A 68 12.91 -19.96 -1.81
CA ILE A 68 14.10 -19.21 -1.42
C ILE A 68 14.79 -19.86 -0.22
N ARG A 69 16.12 -19.83 -0.22
CA ARG A 69 16.96 -20.27 0.90
C ARG A 69 18.07 -19.27 1.15
N ALA A 70 18.35 -18.97 2.40
CA ALA A 70 19.62 -18.34 2.78
C ALA A 70 20.76 -19.34 2.57
N TYR A 71 21.93 -18.85 2.24
CA TYR A 71 23.13 -19.69 2.12
C TYR A 71 24.36 -18.99 2.71
N ALA A 72 25.33 -19.80 3.12
CA ALA A 72 26.67 -19.36 3.48
C ALA A 72 27.71 -20.39 2.97
N THR A 73 28.80 -19.92 2.38
CA THR A 73 29.84 -20.74 1.79
C THR A 73 31.18 -20.41 2.45
N ASN A 74 32.00 -21.44 2.68
CA ASN A 74 33.40 -21.36 3.12
C ASN A 74 34.27 -22.39 2.36
N GLY A 75 35.52 -22.58 2.77
CA GLY A 75 36.44 -23.55 2.16
C GLY A 75 36.02 -25.02 2.30
N VAL A 76 35.11 -25.34 3.23
CA VAL A 76 34.57 -26.69 3.46
C VAL A 76 33.37 -26.98 2.54
N GLY A 77 32.53 -25.96 2.25
CA GLY A 77 31.34 -26.12 1.42
C GLY A 77 30.28 -25.03 1.63
N THR A 78 29.04 -25.31 1.18
CA THR A 78 27.90 -24.41 1.31
C THR A 78 26.84 -25.00 2.21
N GLY A 79 26.51 -24.26 3.28
CA GLY A 79 25.35 -24.52 4.12
C GLY A 79 24.12 -23.72 3.66
N TYR A 80 22.93 -24.32 3.84
CA TYR A 80 21.66 -23.69 3.47
C TYR A 80 20.73 -23.61 4.68
N GLY A 81 20.02 -22.49 4.78
CA GLY A 81 18.92 -22.34 5.72
C GLY A 81 17.65 -23.08 5.27
N GLN A 82 16.62 -23.00 6.11
CA GLN A 82 15.29 -23.53 5.79
C GLN A 82 14.75 -22.88 4.51
N GLN A 83 14.10 -23.68 3.67
CA GLN A 83 13.40 -23.18 2.48
C GLN A 83 12.14 -22.45 2.91
N LEU A 84 11.96 -21.27 2.38
CA LEU A 84 10.72 -20.48 2.46
C LEU A 84 10.09 -20.38 1.08
N THR A 85 8.79 -20.05 1.05
CA THR A 85 8.04 -19.84 -0.19
C THR A 85 7.33 -18.49 -0.12
N PHE A 86 7.29 -17.77 -1.24
CA PHE A 86 6.52 -16.55 -1.38
C PHE A 86 5.99 -16.43 -2.81
N THR A 87 4.91 -15.65 -2.98
CA THR A 87 4.36 -15.35 -4.30
C THR A 87 4.43 -13.85 -4.53
N THR A 88 4.93 -13.43 -5.69
CA THR A 88 4.96 -12.03 -6.09
C THR A 88 3.55 -11.51 -6.36
N LEU A 89 3.35 -10.21 -6.18
CA LEU A 89 2.08 -9.57 -6.51
C LEU A 89 1.83 -9.61 -8.02
N ALA A 90 0.57 -9.43 -8.41
CA ALA A 90 0.21 -9.23 -9.81
C ALA A 90 0.77 -7.88 -10.32
N ALA A 91 0.94 -7.78 -11.63
CA ALA A 91 1.33 -6.51 -12.24
C ALA A 91 0.30 -5.42 -11.91
N GLY A 92 0.77 -4.24 -11.58
CA GLY A 92 -0.08 -3.14 -11.15
C GLY A 92 -0.60 -3.23 -9.70
N GLN A 93 -0.05 -4.13 -8.89
CA GLN A 93 -0.34 -4.21 -7.46
C GLN A 93 0.84 -3.72 -6.60
N PHE A 94 0.53 -3.25 -5.40
CA PHE A 94 1.52 -2.97 -4.34
C PHE A 94 0.90 -3.23 -2.97
N THR A 95 1.76 -3.28 -1.94
CA THR A 95 1.33 -3.42 -0.53
C THR A 95 1.70 -2.19 0.27
N ASP A 96 0.89 -1.89 1.30
CA ASP A 96 1.23 -0.93 2.35
C ASP A 96 1.99 -1.59 3.52
N ILE A 97 2.29 -0.80 4.55
CA ILE A 97 3.00 -1.24 5.76
C ILE A 97 2.21 -2.25 6.60
N ASP A 98 0.88 -2.27 6.48
CA ASP A 98 0.00 -3.21 7.18
C ASP A 98 -0.24 -4.49 6.36
N GLY A 99 0.31 -4.58 5.12
CA GLY A 99 0.16 -5.73 4.22
C GLY A 99 -1.12 -5.70 3.39
N ASN A 100 -1.88 -4.59 3.38
CA ASN A 100 -3.02 -4.44 2.48
C ASN A 100 -2.53 -4.37 1.03
N ILE A 101 -3.21 -5.07 0.12
CA ILE A 101 -2.92 -5.07 -1.31
C ILE A 101 -3.84 -4.08 -2.01
N TYR A 102 -3.28 -3.28 -2.90
CA TYR A 102 -3.98 -2.30 -3.72
C TYR A 102 -3.69 -2.55 -5.19
N ASP A 103 -4.74 -2.48 -6.01
CA ASP A 103 -4.62 -2.41 -7.46
C ASP A 103 -4.37 -0.96 -7.88
N THR A 104 -3.71 -0.80 -9.02
CA THR A 104 -3.45 0.50 -9.62
C THR A 104 -4.07 0.60 -11.00
N ILE A 105 -4.28 1.83 -11.44
CA ILE A 105 -4.74 2.15 -12.81
C ILE A 105 -3.97 3.36 -13.33
N ALA A 106 -3.49 3.28 -14.55
CA ALA A 106 -2.95 4.44 -15.25
C ALA A 106 -4.09 5.24 -15.89
N ILE A 107 -4.17 6.53 -15.59
CA ILE A 107 -5.13 7.46 -16.16
C ILE A 107 -4.34 8.66 -16.70
N GLY A 108 -4.23 8.77 -18.01
CA GLY A 108 -3.33 9.71 -18.64
C GLY A 108 -1.87 9.42 -18.29
N THR A 109 -1.19 10.41 -17.72
CA THR A 109 0.21 10.31 -17.28
C THR A 109 0.36 9.95 -15.80
N GLN A 110 -0.75 9.76 -15.09
CA GLN A 110 -0.77 9.50 -13.65
C GLN A 110 -1.15 8.03 -13.36
N VAL A 111 -0.65 7.53 -12.22
CA VAL A 111 -1.06 6.22 -11.68
C VAL A 111 -1.84 6.43 -10.39
N TRP A 112 -3.02 5.84 -10.32
CA TRP A 112 -3.97 6.00 -9.21
C TRP A 112 -4.21 4.65 -8.53
N MET A 113 -4.46 4.67 -7.22
CA MET A 113 -5.02 3.53 -6.49
C MET A 113 -6.48 3.33 -6.88
N LYS A 114 -6.90 2.08 -7.07
CA LYS A 114 -8.31 1.74 -7.32
C LYS A 114 -9.11 1.60 -6.03
N GLN A 115 -8.47 1.30 -4.91
CA GLN A 115 -9.09 1.19 -3.60
C GLN A 115 -8.68 2.37 -2.72
N ASN A 116 -9.59 2.75 -1.81
CA ASN A 116 -9.27 3.71 -0.76
C ASN A 116 -8.22 3.15 0.20
N LEU A 117 -7.40 4.04 0.74
CA LEU A 117 -6.32 3.69 1.67
C LEU A 117 -6.86 3.05 2.97
N LYS A 118 -6.16 2.01 3.45
CA LYS A 118 -6.54 1.21 4.64
C LYS A 118 -5.45 1.15 5.71
N VAL A 119 -4.42 1.99 5.63
CA VAL A 119 -3.32 1.94 6.61
C VAL A 119 -3.79 2.30 8.01
N SER A 120 -3.30 1.56 8.99
CA SER A 120 -3.44 1.85 10.42
C SER A 120 -2.18 2.43 11.04
N LYS A 121 -1.12 2.56 10.24
CA LYS A 121 0.19 3.07 10.63
C LYS A 121 0.69 4.10 9.64
N TYR A 122 1.46 5.05 10.14
CA TYR A 122 2.28 5.92 9.30
C TYR A 122 3.43 5.12 8.66
N ARG A 123 4.07 5.71 7.65
CA ARG A 123 5.17 5.08 6.90
C ARG A 123 6.36 4.66 7.80
N ASN A 124 6.58 5.36 8.91
CA ASN A 124 7.62 5.04 9.88
C ASN A 124 7.26 3.88 10.84
N GLY A 125 6.03 3.35 10.76
CA GLY A 125 5.54 2.25 11.59
C GLY A 125 4.72 2.69 12.81
N ASP A 126 4.65 3.98 13.13
CA ASP A 126 3.85 4.49 14.23
C ASP A 126 2.36 4.26 13.97
N SER A 127 1.64 3.82 15.01
CA SER A 127 0.19 3.61 14.91
C SER A 127 -0.58 4.93 14.78
N ILE A 128 -1.60 4.94 13.92
CA ILE A 128 -2.55 6.05 13.80
C ILE A 128 -3.71 5.79 14.77
N PRO A 129 -4.02 6.70 15.69
CA PRO A 129 -5.13 6.58 16.63
C PRO A 129 -6.48 6.33 15.94
N THR A 130 -7.31 5.50 16.57
CA THR A 130 -8.64 5.15 16.06
C THR A 130 -9.64 4.96 17.23
N ASN A 131 -10.90 4.67 16.91
CA ASN A 131 -11.99 4.46 17.88
C ASN A 131 -12.20 5.63 18.84
N LEU A 132 -11.89 6.85 18.39
CA LEU A 132 -12.08 8.06 19.17
C LEU A 132 -13.59 8.34 19.36
N SER A 133 -13.98 8.70 20.59
CA SER A 133 -15.33 9.22 20.85
C SER A 133 -15.61 10.47 19.99
N ASN A 134 -16.85 10.85 19.84
CA ASN A 134 -17.19 12.05 19.06
C ASN A 134 -16.51 13.30 19.63
N SER A 135 -16.50 13.44 20.97
CA SER A 135 -15.84 14.57 21.62
C SER A 135 -14.33 14.55 21.46
N THR A 136 -13.69 13.38 21.52
CA THR A 136 -12.23 13.26 21.28
C THR A 136 -11.90 13.53 19.82
N TRP A 137 -12.70 13.03 18.86
CA TRP A 137 -12.55 13.31 17.45
C TRP A 137 -12.64 14.80 17.13
N GLN A 138 -13.61 15.47 17.73
CA GLN A 138 -13.85 16.91 17.56
C GLN A 138 -12.67 17.76 18.05
N ASN A 139 -12.04 17.36 19.15
CA ASN A 139 -11.02 18.16 19.84
C ASN A 139 -9.58 17.71 19.53
N THR A 140 -9.38 16.61 18.79
CA THR A 140 -8.01 16.17 18.47
C THR A 140 -7.37 17.08 17.44
N THR A 141 -6.10 17.41 17.69
CA THR A 141 -5.19 18.07 16.73
C THR A 141 -4.11 17.11 16.22
N SER A 142 -4.27 15.81 16.50
CA SER A 142 -3.39 14.75 16.05
C SER A 142 -4.05 13.91 14.97
N GLY A 143 -3.23 13.25 14.15
CA GLY A 143 -3.72 12.34 13.14
C GLY A 143 -4.54 11.19 13.73
N ALA A 144 -5.67 10.90 13.11
CA ALA A 144 -6.56 9.80 13.49
C ALA A 144 -7.31 9.28 12.27
N TYR A 145 -7.81 8.04 12.38
CA TYR A 145 -8.75 7.49 11.41
C TYR A 145 -10.00 6.93 12.09
N ALA A 146 -11.04 6.76 11.30
CA ALA A 146 -12.25 6.02 11.66
C ALA A 146 -12.64 5.05 10.55
N ILE A 147 -13.40 4.02 10.91
CA ILE A 147 -14.17 3.21 9.98
C ILE A 147 -15.60 3.73 10.00
N TYR A 148 -16.27 3.83 8.86
CA TYR A 148 -17.64 4.35 8.81
C TYR A 148 -18.57 3.60 9.80
N ASN A 149 -19.25 4.34 10.66
CA ASN A 149 -20.07 3.82 11.78
C ASN A 149 -19.36 2.83 12.70
N ASN A 150 -18.01 2.81 12.72
CA ASN A 150 -17.20 1.84 13.47
C ASN A 150 -17.55 0.37 13.15
N THR A 151 -18.04 0.11 11.94
CA THR A 151 -18.47 -1.22 11.48
C THR A 151 -17.36 -1.84 10.61
N ALA A 152 -16.74 -2.92 11.10
CA ALA A 152 -15.56 -3.52 10.47
C ALA A 152 -15.73 -3.89 8.99
N THR A 153 -16.93 -4.31 8.56
CA THR A 153 -17.23 -4.61 7.15
C THR A 153 -17.06 -3.39 6.25
N ASN A 154 -17.26 -2.16 6.76
CA ASN A 154 -17.06 -0.94 6.00
C ASN A 154 -15.57 -0.66 5.71
N ASP A 155 -14.65 -1.13 6.55
CA ASP A 155 -13.21 -1.04 6.27
C ASP A 155 -12.82 -1.84 5.02
N SER A 156 -13.34 -3.06 4.90
CA SER A 156 -13.04 -3.91 3.74
C SER A 156 -13.60 -3.33 2.43
N ILE A 157 -14.76 -2.68 2.47
CA ILE A 157 -15.46 -2.15 1.29
C ILE A 157 -14.95 -0.74 0.95
N TYR A 158 -14.96 0.17 1.92
CA TYR A 158 -14.77 1.62 1.70
C TYR A 158 -13.40 2.12 2.16
N GLY A 159 -12.64 1.32 2.89
CA GLY A 159 -11.38 1.77 3.52
C GLY A 159 -11.62 2.66 4.75
N LYS A 160 -10.60 3.42 5.12
CA LYS A 160 -10.59 4.26 6.32
C LYS A 160 -10.87 5.72 6.02
N LEU A 161 -11.47 6.42 6.98
CA LEU A 161 -11.73 7.86 6.97
C LEU A 161 -10.67 8.53 7.85
N TYR A 162 -9.72 9.22 7.24
CA TYR A 162 -8.64 9.92 7.93
C TYR A 162 -9.04 11.38 8.20
N ASN A 163 -8.66 11.92 9.36
CA ASN A 163 -8.76 13.36 9.57
C ASN A 163 -7.61 14.10 8.85
N TRP A 164 -7.73 15.42 8.73
CA TRP A 164 -6.70 16.23 8.07
C TRP A 164 -5.33 16.11 8.74
N TYR A 165 -5.27 16.00 10.05
CA TYR A 165 -4.01 15.86 10.78
C TYR A 165 -3.25 14.58 10.43
N ALA A 166 -3.94 13.49 10.08
CA ALA A 166 -3.29 12.28 9.59
C ALA A 166 -2.74 12.47 8.16
N VAL A 167 -3.46 13.20 7.32
CA VAL A 167 -3.04 13.51 5.93
C VAL A 167 -1.80 14.39 5.92
N ALA A 168 -1.74 15.40 6.80
CA ALA A 168 -0.65 16.38 6.87
C ALA A 168 0.54 15.93 7.74
N ASP A 169 0.48 14.76 8.35
CA ASP A 169 1.50 14.28 9.28
C ASP A 169 2.83 14.01 8.56
N SER A 170 3.90 14.59 9.10
CA SER A 170 5.26 14.47 8.52
C SER A 170 5.80 13.05 8.51
N ARG A 171 5.25 12.13 9.33
CA ARG A 171 5.56 10.69 9.32
C ARG A 171 5.09 9.99 8.05
N GLY A 172 4.21 10.65 7.27
CA GLY A 172 3.71 10.18 5.98
C GLY A 172 2.60 9.14 6.10
N LEU A 173 1.40 9.49 5.61
CA LEU A 173 0.23 8.60 5.60
C LEU A 173 0.32 7.54 4.51
N CYS A 174 0.70 7.94 3.29
CA CYS A 174 0.72 7.06 2.13
C CYS A 174 1.95 6.13 2.12
N PRO A 175 1.85 4.93 1.54
CA PRO A 175 2.98 4.04 1.30
C PRO A 175 4.11 4.73 0.51
N THR A 176 5.33 4.18 0.60
CA THR A 176 6.48 4.70 -0.14
C THR A 176 6.20 4.75 -1.65
N GLY A 177 6.49 5.88 -2.28
CA GLY A 177 6.21 6.13 -3.71
C GLY A 177 4.80 6.64 -3.99
N TRP A 178 3.94 6.76 -2.97
CA TRP A 178 2.59 7.29 -3.06
C TRP A 178 2.39 8.55 -2.21
N HIS A 179 1.47 9.41 -2.63
CA HIS A 179 1.09 10.61 -1.90
C HIS A 179 -0.42 10.86 -2.01
N VAL A 180 -0.97 11.63 -1.08
CA VAL A 180 -2.33 12.15 -1.22
C VAL A 180 -2.31 13.20 -2.32
N PRO A 181 -3.19 13.12 -3.35
CA PRO A 181 -3.13 14.01 -4.51
C PRO A 181 -3.33 15.47 -4.09
N GLY A 182 -2.56 16.36 -4.68
CA GLY A 182 -2.78 17.79 -4.60
C GLY A 182 -3.81 18.26 -5.62
N ASP A 183 -4.18 19.55 -5.56
CA ASP A 183 -5.13 20.13 -6.52
C ASP A 183 -4.62 20.07 -7.96
N ALA A 184 -3.32 20.20 -8.18
CA ALA A 184 -2.72 20.06 -9.51
C ALA A 184 -2.86 18.63 -10.07
N ASP A 185 -2.74 17.60 -9.21
CA ASP A 185 -2.92 16.22 -9.63
C ASP A 185 -4.37 15.96 -10.03
N VAL A 186 -5.32 16.45 -9.22
CA VAL A 186 -6.75 16.32 -9.51
C VAL A 186 -7.13 17.07 -10.78
N LEU A 187 -6.62 18.29 -10.98
CA LEU A 187 -6.87 19.05 -12.21
C LEU A 187 -6.33 18.33 -13.45
N THR A 188 -5.17 17.69 -13.35
CA THR A 188 -4.59 16.89 -14.44
C THR A 188 -5.49 15.70 -14.77
N LEU A 189 -6.01 14.99 -13.74
CA LEU A 189 -6.95 13.89 -13.89
C LEU A 189 -8.26 14.36 -14.53
N GLU A 190 -8.88 15.41 -14.01
CA GLU A 190 -10.13 15.98 -14.53
C GLU A 190 -10.00 16.41 -15.99
N ASN A 191 -8.91 17.10 -16.35
CA ASN A 191 -8.66 17.53 -17.73
C ASN A 191 -8.52 16.33 -18.67
N PHE A 192 -7.78 15.29 -18.28
CA PHE A 192 -7.65 14.07 -19.07
C PHE A 192 -9.00 13.37 -19.28
N LEU A 193 -9.87 13.40 -18.27
CA LEU A 193 -11.19 12.79 -18.32
C LEU A 193 -12.24 13.65 -19.07
N GLY A 194 -11.88 14.85 -19.54
CA GLY A 194 -12.77 15.71 -20.32
C GLY A 194 -13.43 16.85 -19.53
N GLY A 195 -12.88 17.16 -18.35
CA GLY A 195 -13.31 18.28 -17.49
C GLY A 195 -14.24 17.85 -16.36
N SER A 196 -14.41 18.77 -15.39
CA SER A 196 -15.13 18.51 -14.13
C SER A 196 -16.59 18.07 -14.31
N SER A 197 -17.24 18.51 -15.39
CA SER A 197 -18.64 18.18 -15.67
C SER A 197 -18.89 16.69 -16.02
N VAL A 198 -17.86 15.97 -16.47
CA VAL A 198 -17.97 14.56 -16.91
C VAL A 198 -17.02 13.61 -16.18
N ALA A 199 -15.95 14.13 -15.58
CA ALA A 199 -14.92 13.31 -14.92
C ALA A 199 -15.52 12.46 -13.81
N GLY A 200 -16.41 13.02 -12.99
CA GLY A 200 -17.05 12.31 -11.88
C GLY A 200 -17.77 11.04 -12.33
N GLY A 201 -18.58 11.11 -13.38
CA GLY A 201 -19.27 9.93 -13.92
C GLY A 201 -18.32 8.85 -14.45
N LYS A 202 -17.21 9.25 -15.06
CA LYS A 202 -16.16 8.33 -15.51
C LYS A 202 -15.39 7.68 -14.38
N MET A 203 -15.34 8.29 -13.20
CA MET A 203 -14.62 7.81 -12.02
C MET A 203 -15.49 6.97 -11.08
N LYS A 204 -16.82 7.21 -11.04
CA LYS A 204 -17.76 6.48 -10.17
C LYS A 204 -17.83 5.01 -10.53
N ALA A 205 -17.76 4.14 -9.54
CA ALA A 205 -18.04 2.71 -9.73
C ALA A 205 -19.49 2.47 -10.19
N VAL A 206 -19.68 1.57 -11.15
CA VAL A 206 -20.99 1.05 -11.52
C VAL A 206 -21.32 -0.09 -10.57
N SER A 207 -21.94 0.23 -9.44
CA SER A 207 -22.23 -0.76 -8.40
C SER A 207 -23.46 -0.38 -7.58
N SER A 208 -24.08 -1.36 -6.93
CA SER A 208 -25.20 -1.18 -6.00
C SER A 208 -24.82 -0.55 -4.67
N LEU A 209 -23.53 -0.25 -4.44
CA LEU A 209 -23.07 0.50 -3.28
C LEU A 209 -23.46 1.98 -3.35
N TRP A 210 -23.67 2.51 -4.57
CA TRP A 210 -24.22 3.83 -4.77
C TRP A 210 -25.75 3.78 -4.69
N THR A 211 -26.34 4.71 -3.94
CA THR A 211 -27.79 4.91 -3.90
C THR A 211 -28.31 5.22 -5.31
N ALA A 212 -29.40 4.59 -5.70
CA ALA A 212 -30.00 4.83 -7.01
C ALA A 212 -30.75 6.18 -7.07
N PRO A 213 -30.70 6.89 -8.23
CA PRO A 213 -29.93 6.56 -9.43
C PRO A 213 -28.43 6.90 -9.27
N ASN A 214 -27.55 5.99 -9.65
CA ASN A 214 -26.11 6.27 -9.73
C ASN A 214 -25.82 7.05 -11.03
N THR A 215 -26.22 8.33 -11.02
CA THR A 215 -26.27 9.19 -12.21
C THR A 215 -24.90 9.27 -12.89
N ASP A 216 -24.89 9.12 -14.22
CA ASP A 216 -23.73 9.24 -15.12
C ASP A 216 -22.56 8.29 -14.83
N ALA A 217 -22.71 7.34 -13.91
CA ALA A 217 -21.65 6.41 -13.56
C ALA A 217 -21.34 5.45 -14.73
N THR A 218 -20.11 5.50 -15.23
CA THR A 218 -19.61 4.61 -16.29
C THR A 218 -18.39 3.81 -15.88
N ASN A 219 -17.65 4.31 -14.86
CA ASN A 219 -16.31 3.81 -14.47
C ASN A 219 -15.34 3.64 -15.64
N SER A 220 -15.52 4.39 -16.71
CA SER A 220 -14.70 4.26 -17.93
C SER A 220 -13.24 4.61 -17.71
N SER A 221 -12.90 5.33 -16.64
CA SER A 221 -11.52 5.58 -16.23
C SER A 221 -10.88 4.40 -15.51
N GLY A 222 -11.65 3.46 -14.97
CA GLY A 222 -11.20 2.38 -14.09
C GLY A 222 -10.81 2.83 -12.68
N PHE A 223 -11.09 4.08 -12.29
CA PHE A 223 -10.78 4.62 -10.95
C PHE A 223 -11.57 3.91 -9.85
N THR A 224 -12.83 3.54 -10.13
CA THR A 224 -13.71 2.75 -9.25
C THR A 224 -14.04 3.46 -7.93
N GLY A 225 -14.34 4.77 -7.99
CA GLY A 225 -14.72 5.57 -6.82
C GLY A 225 -15.97 5.04 -6.13
N LEU A 226 -15.90 4.84 -4.81
CA LEU A 226 -16.98 4.29 -3.98
C LEU A 226 -17.58 5.36 -3.06
N PRO A 227 -18.88 5.24 -2.69
CA PRO A 227 -19.59 6.19 -1.85
C PRO A 227 -19.35 5.93 -0.35
N GLY A 228 -18.11 6.05 0.10
CA GLY A 228 -17.69 5.75 1.48
C GLY A 228 -18.14 6.76 2.53
N GLY A 229 -18.78 7.86 2.13
CA GLY A 229 -19.19 8.91 3.04
C GLY A 229 -18.01 9.64 3.71
N TYR A 230 -18.27 10.25 4.86
CA TYR A 230 -17.25 10.93 5.66
C TYR A 230 -17.61 10.94 7.15
N ARG A 231 -16.61 11.21 8.02
CA ARG A 231 -16.80 11.54 9.42
C ARG A 231 -16.65 13.05 9.61
N ASN A 232 -17.70 13.71 10.07
CA ASN A 232 -17.74 15.16 10.31
C ASN A 232 -16.83 15.53 11.51
N PRO A 233 -16.35 16.77 11.62
CA PRO A 233 -15.67 17.27 12.82
C PRO A 233 -16.37 16.98 14.15
N ASN A 234 -17.71 17.01 14.20
CA ASN A 234 -18.48 16.65 15.42
C ASN A 234 -18.49 15.13 15.73
N GLY A 235 -17.81 14.31 14.94
CA GLY A 235 -17.70 12.86 15.11
C GLY A 235 -18.81 12.03 14.46
N THR A 236 -19.87 12.64 13.92
CA THR A 236 -20.98 11.95 13.26
C THR A 236 -20.60 11.55 11.83
N PHE A 237 -21.14 10.43 11.36
CA PHE A 237 -20.93 9.92 10.00
C PHE A 237 -22.08 10.29 9.07
N TYR A 238 -21.75 10.60 7.80
CA TYR A 238 -22.73 11.02 6.79
C TYR A 238 -22.41 10.47 5.41
N ASN A 239 -23.43 10.37 4.56
CA ASN A 239 -23.39 10.19 3.11
C ASN A 239 -22.78 8.87 2.60
N ILE A 240 -22.74 7.81 3.41
CA ILE A 240 -22.44 6.48 2.86
C ILE A 240 -23.55 6.10 1.86
N GLY A 241 -23.14 5.57 0.72
CA GLY A 241 -24.07 5.27 -0.37
C GLY A 241 -24.30 6.45 -1.32
N ASP A 242 -24.20 7.69 -0.84
CA ASP A 242 -24.56 8.88 -1.63
C ASP A 242 -23.33 9.62 -2.19
N LYS A 243 -22.23 9.67 -1.44
CA LYS A 243 -21.01 10.39 -1.84
C LYS A 243 -19.74 9.68 -1.37
N GLY A 244 -18.71 9.73 -2.19
CA GLY A 244 -17.33 9.44 -1.80
C GLY A 244 -16.55 10.73 -1.64
N TYR A 245 -15.71 10.83 -0.61
CA TYR A 245 -14.91 12.02 -0.31
C TYR A 245 -13.42 11.68 -0.24
N TRP A 246 -12.60 12.50 -0.88
CA TRP A 246 -11.14 12.35 -0.90
C TRP A 246 -10.47 13.65 -0.53
N TRP A 247 -9.49 13.57 0.38
CA TRP A 247 -8.67 14.71 0.73
C TRP A 247 -7.79 15.13 -0.45
N SER A 248 -7.56 16.44 -0.56
CA SER A 248 -6.43 17.01 -1.28
C SER A 248 -5.30 17.28 -0.29
N SER A 249 -4.04 17.05 -0.68
CA SER A 249 -2.88 17.49 0.12
C SER A 249 -2.66 19.00 0.05
N THR A 250 -3.39 19.72 -0.81
CA THR A 250 -3.36 21.17 -0.88
C THR A 250 -4.11 21.77 0.30
N GLN A 251 -3.37 22.41 1.20
CA GLN A 251 -3.90 23.05 2.38
C GLN A 251 -4.69 24.31 2.01
N ASN A 252 -5.85 24.51 2.64
CA ASN A 252 -6.64 25.75 2.52
C ASN A 252 -6.34 26.70 3.68
N LEU A 253 -6.38 26.19 4.93
CA LEU A 253 -6.04 26.90 6.17
C LEU A 253 -5.20 25.98 7.06
N SER A 254 -4.58 26.49 8.11
CA SER A 254 -3.72 25.69 9.01
C SER A 254 -4.39 24.43 9.59
N THR A 255 -5.72 24.43 9.67
CA THR A 255 -6.53 23.33 10.22
C THR A 255 -7.38 22.62 9.17
N ASN A 256 -7.38 23.07 7.90
CA ASN A 256 -8.27 22.58 6.85
C ASN A 256 -7.53 22.37 5.53
N ALA A 257 -8.01 21.43 4.73
CA ALA A 257 -7.58 21.23 3.36
C ALA A 257 -8.77 21.17 2.41
N TRP A 258 -8.47 21.26 1.13
CA TRP A 258 -9.44 20.99 0.10
C TRP A 258 -9.79 19.50 0.07
N TYR A 259 -10.96 19.18 -0.38
CA TYR A 259 -11.40 17.82 -0.65
C TYR A 259 -12.17 17.76 -1.98
N ARG A 260 -12.26 16.57 -2.53
CA ARG A 260 -13.08 16.28 -3.72
C ARG A 260 -14.12 15.26 -3.36
N TYR A 261 -15.25 15.29 -4.06
CA TYR A 261 -16.30 14.28 -3.91
C TYR A 261 -16.90 13.89 -5.27
N LEU A 262 -17.40 12.70 -5.30
CA LEU A 262 -18.18 12.16 -6.40
C LEU A 262 -19.61 11.93 -5.94
#